data_1b4b6dc4bfe4d5f6b1ceca8c37cfed03
#
_entry.id   1b4b6dc4bfe4d5f6b1ceca8c37cfed03
#
_cell.length_a   1.000
_cell.length_b   1.000
_cell.length_c   1.000
_cell.angle_alpha   90.00
_cell.angle_beta   90.00
_cell.angle_gamma   90.00
#
_symmetry.space_group_name_H-M   'P 1'
#
loop_
_entity.id
_entity.type
_entity.pdbx_description
1 polymer ?
#
loop_
_entity_poly.entity_id
_entity_poly.type
_entity_poly.pdbx_seq_one_letter_code
_entity_poly.pdbx_strand_id
1 'polypeptide(L)'
;NWLTPSWDSISTNVGTGFATSTGYFTAPNTGFYLLGADATFASNATGARAIMLSSGADGSGTVYAQNFSPSQSMAIASSVTTGVQLAANARVYVSLFQASGGTLTVTNIHMWAMWETV
;
A
#
# COMPACT_ATOMS: atom_id res chain seq x y z
N ASN A 1 10.92 7.47 -7.49
CA ASN A 1 11.09 7.05 -6.09
C ASN A 1 9.78 6.57 -5.50
N TRP A 2 9.89 5.63 -4.56
CA TRP A 2 8.74 5.17 -3.80
C TRP A 2 8.47 6.14 -2.65
N LEU A 3 7.19 6.46 -2.42
CA LEU A 3 6.77 7.33 -1.34
C LEU A 3 5.66 6.64 -0.53
N THR A 4 5.68 6.82 0.78
CA THR A 4 4.66 6.30 1.69
C THR A 4 3.64 7.40 1.98
N PRO A 5 2.42 7.31 1.43
CA PRO A 5 1.40 8.32 1.69
C PRO A 5 0.64 8.03 2.99
N SER A 6 -0.15 8.99 3.44
CA SER A 6 -1.23 8.74 4.40
C SER A 6 -2.42 8.12 3.66
N TRP A 7 -3.29 7.43 4.37
CA TRP A 7 -4.44 6.77 3.77
C TRP A 7 -5.73 7.57 3.96
N ASP A 8 -6.61 7.50 2.97
CA ASP A 8 -7.93 8.10 3.06
C ASP A 8 -8.87 7.27 3.94
N SER A 9 -8.74 5.95 3.90
CA SER A 9 -9.52 5.06 4.75
C SER A 9 -8.78 3.78 5.05
N ILE A 10 -9.21 3.10 6.09
CA ILE A 10 -8.69 1.80 6.51
C ILE A 10 -9.85 0.85 6.80
N SER A 11 -9.57 -0.43 6.65
CA SER A 11 -10.52 -1.49 7.01
C SER A 11 -9.74 -2.66 7.59
N THR A 12 -10.18 -3.18 8.75
CA THR A 12 -9.46 -4.25 9.43
C THR A 12 -10.38 -5.04 10.35
N ASN A 13 -10.03 -6.30 10.59
CA ASN A 13 -10.65 -7.14 11.63
C ASN A 13 -9.74 -7.35 12.84
N VAL A 14 -8.58 -6.70 12.89
CA VAL A 14 -7.60 -6.90 13.99
C VAL A 14 -7.69 -5.81 15.07
N GLY A 15 -8.57 -4.85 14.91
CA GLY A 15 -8.90 -3.85 15.96
C GLY A 15 -7.90 -2.72 16.13
N THR A 16 -6.62 -3.01 16.20
CA THR A 16 -5.56 -2.02 16.39
C THR A 16 -4.46 -2.22 15.35
N GLY A 17 -3.53 -1.28 15.27
CA GLY A 17 -2.40 -1.36 14.36
C GLY A 17 -2.46 -0.39 13.21
N PHE A 18 -3.63 0.17 12.92
CA PHE A 18 -3.78 1.14 11.85
C PHE A 18 -3.88 2.57 12.37
N ALA A 19 -3.30 3.49 11.61
CA ALA A 19 -3.56 4.93 11.75
C ALA A 19 -3.47 5.55 10.36
N THR A 20 -4.50 6.28 9.95
CA THR A 20 -4.56 6.85 8.60
C THR A 20 -3.41 7.81 8.30
N SER A 21 -2.86 8.46 9.33
CA SER A 21 -1.80 9.46 9.17
C SER A 21 -0.40 8.88 9.01
N THR A 22 -0.18 7.59 9.28
CA THR A 22 1.17 7.01 9.30
C THR A 22 1.58 6.29 8.02
N GLY A 23 0.61 5.82 7.24
CA GLY A 23 0.91 5.06 6.03
C GLY A 23 1.40 3.64 6.27
N TYR A 24 1.26 3.12 7.49
CA TYR A 24 1.63 1.73 7.78
C TYR A 24 0.64 1.06 8.74
N PHE A 25 0.65 -0.25 8.69
CA PHE A 25 -0.06 -1.13 9.61
C PHE A 25 0.98 -1.78 10.55
N THR A 26 0.64 -1.88 11.83
CA THR A 26 1.46 -2.60 12.81
C THR A 26 0.71 -3.86 13.23
N ALA A 27 1.31 -5.03 13.03
CA ALA A 27 0.69 -6.29 13.39
C ALA A 27 0.57 -6.40 14.92
N PRO A 28 -0.64 -6.52 15.47
CA PRO A 28 -0.80 -6.63 16.93
C PRO A 28 -0.37 -7.99 17.48
N ASN A 29 -0.43 -9.04 16.67
CA ASN A 29 -0.09 -10.39 17.09
C ASN A 29 0.72 -11.10 16.01
N THR A 30 1.53 -12.09 16.41
CA THR A 30 2.18 -12.97 15.44
C THR A 30 1.13 -13.84 14.77
N GLY A 31 1.16 -13.93 13.46
CA GLY A 31 0.22 -14.75 12.72
C GLY A 31 0.22 -14.48 11.23
N PHE A 32 -0.70 -15.10 10.52
CA PHE A 32 -0.87 -14.92 9.10
C PHE A 32 -1.91 -13.84 8.82
N TYR A 33 -1.57 -12.91 7.93
CA TYR A 33 -2.42 -11.78 7.57
C TYR A 33 -2.66 -11.76 6.07
N LEU A 34 -3.90 -11.43 5.70
CA LEU A 34 -4.23 -11.01 4.34
C LEU A 34 -4.20 -9.49 4.33
N LEU A 35 -3.45 -8.92 3.40
CA LEU A 35 -3.22 -7.49 3.29
C LEU A 35 -3.57 -7.01 1.90
N GLY A 36 -4.09 -5.80 1.80
CA GLY A 36 -4.34 -5.18 0.53
C GLY A 36 -4.32 -3.68 0.61
N ALA A 37 -4.10 -3.05 -0.54
CA ALA A 37 -4.10 -1.61 -0.66
C ALA A 37 -4.52 -1.21 -2.06
N ASP A 38 -5.09 -0.02 -2.20
CA ASP A 38 -5.38 0.55 -3.50
C ASP A 38 -5.21 2.06 -3.48
N ALA A 39 -5.02 2.63 -4.66
CA ALA A 39 -4.90 4.06 -4.85
C ALA A 39 -5.28 4.41 -6.29
N THR A 40 -5.82 5.61 -6.50
CA THR A 40 -6.16 6.10 -7.82
C THR A 40 -5.19 7.20 -8.23
N PHE A 41 -4.48 7.00 -9.32
CA PHE A 41 -3.57 7.99 -9.91
C PHE A 41 -4.34 8.84 -10.93
N ALA A 42 -4.07 10.14 -10.91
CA ALA A 42 -4.60 11.06 -11.91
C ALA A 42 -4.13 10.66 -13.31
N SER A 43 -4.87 11.11 -14.34
CA SER A 43 -4.51 10.84 -15.73
C SER A 43 -3.17 11.49 -16.07
N ASN A 44 -2.30 10.74 -16.73
CA ASN A 44 -1.05 11.23 -17.30
C ASN A 44 -0.52 10.17 -18.26
N ALA A 45 -0.20 10.55 -19.48
CA ALA A 45 0.20 9.59 -20.51
C ALA A 45 1.68 9.19 -20.42
N THR A 46 2.41 9.67 -19.40
CA THR A 46 3.86 9.46 -19.30
C THR A 46 4.21 8.61 -18.07
N GLY A 47 5.06 7.63 -18.28
CA GLY A 47 5.68 6.84 -17.23
C GLY A 47 4.75 5.81 -16.58
N ALA A 48 5.33 4.90 -15.83
CA ALA A 48 4.59 3.85 -15.13
C ALA A 48 4.09 4.33 -13.78
N ARG A 49 3.12 3.61 -13.22
CA ARG A 49 2.63 3.74 -11.85
C ARG A 49 2.83 2.40 -11.16
N ALA A 50 3.00 2.45 -9.84
CA ALA A 50 3.10 1.23 -9.06
C ALA A 50 2.61 1.43 -7.64
N ILE A 51 2.16 0.34 -7.03
CA ILE A 51 1.79 0.26 -5.63
C ILE A 51 2.52 -0.93 -5.01
N MET A 52 2.98 -0.77 -3.77
CA MET A 52 3.78 -1.79 -3.10
C MET A 52 3.39 -1.91 -1.64
N LEU A 53 3.46 -3.13 -1.14
CA LEU A 53 3.44 -3.42 0.30
C LEU A 53 4.85 -3.89 0.69
N SER A 54 5.44 -3.25 1.69
CA SER A 54 6.80 -3.58 2.13
C SER A 54 6.97 -3.37 3.63
N SER A 55 8.06 -3.88 4.18
CA SER A 55 8.33 -3.80 5.62
C SER A 55 8.93 -2.46 6.05
N GLY A 56 9.33 -1.62 5.13
CA GLY A 56 9.95 -0.33 5.42
C GLY A 56 9.33 0.79 4.62
N ALA A 57 9.49 2.02 5.10
CA ALA A 57 8.96 3.20 4.44
C ALA A 57 9.60 3.41 3.06
N ASP A 58 8.84 4.05 2.17
CA ASP A 58 9.30 4.45 0.84
C ASP A 58 9.86 3.29 0.01
N GLY A 59 9.22 2.13 0.13
CA GLY A 59 9.57 0.95 -0.64
C GLY A 59 10.80 0.20 -0.14
N SER A 60 11.32 0.53 1.03
CA SER A 60 12.48 -0.14 1.60
C SER A 60 12.11 -1.45 2.30
N GLY A 61 13.11 -2.20 2.70
CA GLY A 61 12.93 -3.45 3.44
C GLY A 61 12.47 -4.60 2.56
N THR A 62 11.75 -5.55 3.15
CA THR A 62 11.21 -6.69 2.41
C THR A 62 9.97 -6.29 1.64
N VAL A 63 9.94 -6.57 0.35
CA VAL A 63 8.77 -6.35 -0.50
C VAL A 63 7.86 -7.57 -0.38
N TYR A 64 6.64 -7.36 0.10
CA TYR A 64 5.66 -8.43 0.20
C TYR A 64 4.87 -8.61 -1.09
N ALA A 65 4.53 -7.51 -1.75
CA ALA A 65 3.84 -7.53 -3.03
C ALA A 65 3.97 -6.18 -3.71
N GLN A 66 3.90 -6.17 -5.04
CA GLN A 66 3.90 -4.93 -5.81
C GLN A 66 3.16 -5.14 -7.12
N ASN A 67 2.61 -4.05 -7.65
CA ASN A 67 1.89 -4.08 -8.92
C ASN A 67 2.22 -2.82 -9.71
N PHE A 68 2.73 -3.01 -10.93
CA PHE A 68 3.04 -1.93 -11.86
C PHE A 68 1.95 -1.82 -12.90
N SER A 69 1.59 -0.60 -13.24
CA SER A 69 0.63 -0.29 -14.30
C SER A 69 1.28 0.65 -15.32
N PRO A 70 0.96 0.49 -16.62
CA PRO A 70 1.49 1.40 -17.63
C PRO A 70 0.86 2.79 -17.50
N SER A 71 1.45 3.76 -18.17
CA SER A 71 0.87 5.10 -18.29
C SER A 71 -0.41 5.06 -19.14
N GLN A 72 -1.37 5.88 -18.78
CA GLN A 72 -2.60 6.06 -19.55
C GLN A 72 -3.09 7.51 -19.44
N SER A 73 -3.79 7.97 -20.47
CA SER A 73 -4.37 9.31 -20.48
C SER A 73 -5.72 9.38 -19.75
N MET A 74 -5.94 8.49 -18.79
CA MET A 74 -7.09 8.48 -17.90
C MET A 74 -6.64 8.11 -16.50
N ALA A 75 -7.47 8.36 -15.50
CA ALA A 75 -7.17 7.96 -14.14
C ALA A 75 -7.05 6.44 -14.03
N ILE A 76 -6.11 5.96 -13.23
CA ILE A 76 -5.86 4.54 -13.04
C ILE A 76 -5.97 4.19 -11.57
N ALA A 77 -6.84 3.23 -11.26
CA ALA A 77 -6.86 2.61 -9.94
C ALA A 77 -5.88 1.44 -9.94
N SER A 78 -4.94 1.46 -9.01
CA SER A 78 -3.97 0.37 -8.81
C SER A 78 -4.23 -0.30 -7.48
N SER A 79 -4.11 -1.62 -7.44
CA SER A 79 -4.31 -2.39 -6.22
C SER A 79 -3.27 -3.49 -6.09
N VAL A 80 -3.05 -3.91 -4.84
CA VAL A 80 -2.15 -5.01 -4.52
C VAL A 80 -2.72 -5.77 -3.33
N THR A 81 -2.61 -7.10 -3.37
CA THR A 81 -3.13 -7.99 -2.33
C THR A 81 -2.13 -9.11 -2.10
N THR A 82 -1.89 -9.47 -0.84
CA THR A 82 -1.00 -10.58 -0.51
C THR A 82 -1.35 -11.18 0.84
N GLY A 83 -0.94 -12.42 1.05
CA GLY A 83 -0.94 -13.08 2.35
C GLY A 83 0.48 -13.19 2.87
N VAL A 84 0.71 -12.90 4.14
CA VAL A 84 2.04 -12.91 4.72
C VAL A 84 2.00 -13.28 6.20
N GLN A 85 3.02 -14.01 6.64
CA GLN A 85 3.26 -14.29 8.05
C GLN A 85 4.00 -13.11 8.66
N LEU A 86 3.44 -12.52 9.71
CA LEU A 86 4.04 -11.38 10.40
C LEU A 86 4.26 -11.71 11.88
N ALA A 87 5.38 -11.24 12.43
CA ALA A 87 5.60 -11.24 13.86
C ALA A 87 4.83 -10.08 14.50
N ALA A 88 4.53 -10.19 15.78
CA ALA A 88 3.95 -9.07 16.53
C ALA A 88 4.83 -7.84 16.41
N ASN A 89 4.23 -6.68 16.22
CA ASN A 89 4.87 -5.38 16.02
C ASN A 89 5.57 -5.20 14.67
N ALA A 90 5.51 -6.16 13.76
CA ALA A 90 5.98 -5.96 12.40
C ALA A 90 5.13 -4.91 11.70
N ARG A 91 5.77 -4.08 10.88
CA ARG A 91 5.09 -3.01 10.14
C ARG A 91 4.97 -3.36 8.67
N VAL A 92 3.87 -2.95 8.07
CA VAL A 92 3.65 -3.04 6.63
C VAL A 92 3.31 -1.65 6.11
N TYR A 93 4.08 -1.17 5.16
CA TYR A 93 3.91 0.15 4.55
C TYR A 93 3.30 0.00 3.17
N VAL A 94 2.41 0.93 2.82
CA VAL A 94 1.95 1.11 1.45
C VAL A 94 2.83 2.18 0.82
N SER A 95 3.43 1.89 -0.31
CA SER A 95 4.24 2.86 -1.03
C SER A 95 3.74 2.99 -2.47
N LEU A 96 3.83 4.20 -3.01
CA LEU A 96 3.39 4.53 -4.36
C LEU A 96 4.57 5.03 -5.17
N PHE A 97 4.55 4.73 -6.46
CA PHE A 97 5.57 5.16 -7.41
C PHE A 97 4.90 5.71 -8.67
N GLN A 98 5.45 6.78 -9.21
CA GLN A 98 5.05 7.29 -10.51
C GLN A 98 6.27 7.89 -11.22
N ALA A 99 6.26 7.82 -12.54
CA ALA A 99 7.37 8.25 -13.38
C ALA A 99 6.90 9.21 -14.48
N SER A 100 5.93 10.07 -14.17
CA SER A 100 5.40 11.04 -15.14
C SER A 100 6.36 12.20 -15.41
N GLY A 101 7.40 12.35 -14.60
CA GLY A 101 8.33 13.46 -14.74
C GLY A 101 7.96 14.70 -13.94
N GLY A 102 6.88 14.67 -13.20
CA GLY A 102 6.41 15.78 -12.38
C GLY A 102 5.46 15.31 -11.31
N THR A 103 4.80 16.24 -10.64
CA THR A 103 3.82 15.94 -9.61
C THR A 103 2.60 15.25 -10.24
N LEU A 104 2.14 14.18 -9.61
CA LEU A 104 0.95 13.47 -10.04
C LEU A 104 0.04 13.25 -8.84
N THR A 105 -1.20 13.73 -8.94
CA THR A 105 -2.18 13.61 -7.85
C THR A 105 -2.61 12.16 -7.68
N VAL A 106 -2.67 11.71 -6.42
CA VAL A 106 -3.18 10.39 -6.06
C VAL A 106 -4.32 10.58 -5.08
N THR A 107 -5.42 9.88 -5.30
CA THR A 107 -6.62 9.95 -4.47
C THR A 107 -7.09 8.56 -4.07
N ASN A 108 -8.07 8.49 -3.15
CA ASN A 108 -8.70 7.23 -2.73
C ASN A 108 -7.67 6.19 -2.29
N ILE A 109 -6.76 6.60 -1.40
CA ILE A 109 -5.73 5.72 -0.89
C ILE A 109 -6.32 4.91 0.27
N HIS A 110 -6.43 3.60 0.07
CA HIS A 110 -7.04 2.69 1.05
C HIS A 110 -6.08 1.57 1.38
N MET A 111 -6.17 1.08 2.62
CA MET A 111 -5.49 -0.15 3.02
C MET A 111 -6.44 -1.00 3.87
N TRP A 112 -6.29 -2.32 3.81
CA TRP A 112 -7.02 -3.24 4.66
C TRP A 112 -6.12 -4.39 5.09
N ALA A 113 -6.46 -4.98 6.23
CA ALA A 113 -5.76 -6.13 6.77
C ALA A 113 -6.75 -7.05 7.46
N MET A 114 -6.55 -8.35 7.32
CA MET A 114 -7.34 -9.38 7.98
C MET A 114 -6.39 -10.38 8.62
N TRP A 115 -6.60 -10.67 9.91
CA TRP A 115 -5.85 -11.69 10.61
C TRP A 115 -6.52 -13.03 10.42
N GLU A 116 -5.81 -13.99 9.83
CA GLU A 116 -6.31 -15.35 9.66
C GLU A 116 -5.96 -16.17 10.89
N THR A 117 -7.00 -16.67 11.56
CA THR A 117 -6.82 -17.64 12.65
C THR A 117 -6.97 -19.04 12.07
N VAL A 118 -6.05 -19.89 12.43
CA VAL A 118 -6.05 -21.27 11.94
C VAL A 118 -6.61 -22.18 13.00
#